data_02496c41980652f08fe4ebc4a2131b3b
#
_entry.id   02496c41980652f08fe4ebc4a2131b3b
#
_cell.length_a   1.000
_cell.length_b   1.000
_cell.length_c   1.000
_cell.angle_alpha   90.00
_cell.angle_beta   90.00
_cell.angle_gamma   90.00
#
_symmetry.space_group_name_H-M   'P 1'
#
loop_
_entity.id
_entity.type
_entity.pdbx_description
1 polymer ?
#
loop_
_entity_poly.entity_id
_entity_poly.type
_entity_poly.pdbx_seq_one_letter_code
_entity_poly.pdbx_strand_id
1 'polypeptide(L)'
;MPWDAGGGDDKRSHSPKQTAIVDLFKRRRNKFGQMPGGSRLPDSIVYLVATALASIVAYYALTFRVDADELGIVMRFGKVTRLEPPGLHFRMPYPIDEVRRPNVTRQNIIEVGMRTGAGAGVSYVRDESLMLSGDENIVDVNFVVFWRIRDAQQYLFNMQNPEITVKEVAESAMREVVGQSDIQPILTGARQKTEQAVQTLMQDVLDHYGAGIRVDQVQLLKVDPPTQVIDAFRDVQAAAADKERLQNEAASYASRIIPEARGDAEQILQSARGYREQSVAEATGQSARFLKIYEEYKKAPEVTRKRMYLETMERIMSGTDKIIVDTKSGQGVIPYLPLRPLGKRKEDGN
;
A
#
# COMPACT_ATOMS: atom_id res chain seq x y z
N MET A 1 -0.20 -36.28 -84.29
CA MET A 1 0.43 -37.26 -85.15
C MET A 1 1.89 -37.45 -84.77
N PRO A 2 2.41 -38.61 -84.85
CA PRO A 2 1.88 -39.91 -84.37
C PRO A 2 2.98 -40.73 -83.65
N TRP A 3 2.54 -41.81 -83.00
CA TRP A 3 3.13 -43.18 -82.97
C TRP A 3 4.48 -43.34 -82.21
N ASP A 4 4.75 -44.42 -81.49
CA ASP A 4 4.18 -45.78 -81.39
C ASP A 4 4.79 -46.50 -80.14
N ALA A 5 4.02 -47.27 -79.49
CA ALA A 5 4.06 -48.67 -79.27
C ALA A 5 5.32 -49.35 -78.65
N GLY A 6 5.04 -50.11 -77.63
CA GLY A 6 5.84 -51.24 -77.17
C GLY A 6 5.80 -51.34 -75.67
N GLY A 7 4.98 -52.07 -75.01
CA GLY A 7 4.84 -53.50 -74.94
C GLY A 7 5.78 -54.08 -73.89
N GLY A 8 5.27 -54.47 -72.73
CA GLY A 8 6.08 -55.21 -71.78
C GLY A 8 5.38 -55.35 -70.42
N ASP A 9 4.63 -56.44 -70.31
CA ASP A 9 4.21 -57.01 -68.99
C ASP A 9 5.30 -57.02 -67.99
N ASP A 10 5.03 -56.56 -66.77
CA ASP A 10 5.48 -57.28 -65.60
C ASP A 10 4.72 -56.95 -64.32
N LYS A 11 4.09 -57.95 -63.89
CA LYS A 11 3.64 -58.42 -62.58
C LYS A 11 3.88 -57.50 -61.36
N ARG A 12 2.77 -57.06 -60.83
CA ARG A 12 2.56 -56.57 -59.47
C ARG A 12 3.02 -57.63 -58.47
N SER A 13 4.10 -57.40 -57.73
CA SER A 13 4.37 -58.09 -56.48
C SER A 13 3.97 -57.19 -55.32
N HIS A 14 2.90 -57.54 -54.64
CA HIS A 14 2.55 -57.07 -53.32
C HIS A 14 3.61 -57.54 -52.33
N SER A 15 4.34 -56.67 -51.71
CA SER A 15 5.18 -56.98 -50.58
C SER A 15 4.37 -56.82 -49.25
N PRO A 16 4.21 -57.87 -48.47
CA PRO A 16 3.58 -57.79 -47.17
C PRO A 16 4.62 -57.37 -46.13
N LYS A 17 4.58 -56.11 -45.70
CA LYS A 17 5.36 -55.59 -44.57
C LYS A 17 4.89 -56.10 -43.20
N GLN A 18 4.08 -57.12 -43.12
CA GLN A 18 3.50 -57.64 -41.84
C GLN A 18 4.16 -58.91 -41.33
N THR A 19 5.04 -59.55 -42.03
CA THR A 19 5.70 -60.80 -41.60
C THR A 19 7.03 -60.63 -40.84
N ALA A 20 7.65 -59.45 -40.90
CA ALA A 20 8.95 -59.21 -40.29
C ALA A 20 8.95 -59.19 -38.74
N ILE A 21 7.80 -58.81 -38.15
CA ILE A 21 7.69 -58.73 -36.67
C ILE A 21 7.43 -60.11 -36.07
N VAL A 22 6.68 -60.96 -36.73
CA VAL A 22 6.38 -62.34 -36.27
C VAL A 22 7.64 -63.23 -36.41
N ASP A 23 8.45 -63.04 -37.42
CA ASP A 23 9.68 -63.80 -37.59
C ASP A 23 10.81 -63.38 -36.61
N LEU A 24 10.82 -62.15 -36.16
CA LEU A 24 11.73 -61.69 -35.11
C LEU A 24 11.41 -62.30 -33.75
N PHE A 25 10.11 -62.48 -33.45
CA PHE A 25 9.67 -63.19 -32.23
C PHE A 25 9.89 -64.68 -32.30
N LYS A 26 9.73 -65.34 -33.46
CA LYS A 26 10.04 -66.75 -33.65
C LYS A 26 11.51 -67.04 -33.62
N ARG A 27 12.38 -66.21 -34.20
CA ARG A 27 13.86 -66.35 -34.14
C ARG A 27 14.42 -66.19 -32.73
N ARG A 28 13.79 -65.33 -31.91
CA ARG A 28 14.24 -65.13 -30.52
C ARG A 28 13.86 -66.31 -29.63
N ARG A 29 12.74 -67.01 -29.91
CA ARG A 29 12.28 -68.18 -29.14
C ARG A 29 13.12 -69.41 -29.39
N ASN A 30 13.74 -69.57 -30.56
CA ASN A 30 14.58 -70.70 -30.88
C ASN A 30 16.08 -70.51 -30.50
N LYS A 31 16.53 -69.30 -30.14
CA LYS A 31 17.90 -69.07 -29.64
C LYS A 31 18.06 -69.26 -28.14
N PHE A 32 16.95 -69.35 -27.40
CA PHE A 32 16.99 -69.64 -25.95
C PHE A 32 17.04 -71.14 -25.64
N GLY A 33 17.02 -71.99 -26.65
CA GLY A 33 16.97 -73.47 -26.50
C GLY A 33 18.29 -74.23 -26.57
N GLN A 34 19.45 -73.52 -26.72
CA GLN A 34 20.76 -74.19 -26.74
C GLN A 34 21.82 -73.42 -26.00
N MET A 35 21.73 -73.40 -24.66
CA MET A 35 22.89 -73.18 -23.84
C MET A 35 23.48 -74.62 -23.49
N PRO A 36 24.71 -74.91 -23.88
CA PRO A 36 25.37 -76.16 -23.48
C PRO A 36 25.82 -76.00 -22.04
N GLY A 37 25.32 -76.88 -21.16
CA GLY A 37 25.90 -77.06 -19.83
C GLY A 37 25.46 -76.12 -18.76
N GLY A 38 24.18 -76.17 -18.33
CA GLY A 38 23.68 -75.50 -17.13
C GLY A 38 22.68 -76.40 -16.46
N SER A 39 22.90 -76.72 -15.21
CA SER A 39 22.00 -77.38 -14.30
C SER A 39 20.57 -76.85 -14.53
N ARG A 40 19.64 -77.68 -14.94
CA ARG A 40 18.21 -77.34 -14.97
C ARG A 40 17.85 -76.87 -13.56
N LEU A 41 17.66 -75.54 -13.39
CA LEU A 41 17.10 -75.04 -12.14
C LEU A 41 15.85 -75.85 -11.92
N PRO A 42 15.68 -76.48 -10.76
CA PRO A 42 14.50 -77.25 -10.48
C PRO A 42 13.27 -76.37 -10.72
N ASP A 43 12.26 -76.92 -11.38
CA ASP A 43 11.03 -76.19 -11.75
C ASP A 43 10.45 -75.41 -10.54
N SER A 44 10.67 -75.87 -9.33
CA SER A 44 10.34 -75.19 -8.08
C SER A 44 11.01 -73.86 -7.91
N ILE A 45 12.27 -73.66 -8.34
CA ILE A 45 12.98 -72.38 -8.27
C ILE A 45 12.42 -71.40 -9.32
N VAL A 46 12.07 -71.87 -10.51
CA VAL A 46 11.46 -71.06 -11.56
C VAL A 46 10.09 -70.54 -11.12
N TYR A 47 9.27 -71.42 -10.50
CA TYR A 47 7.99 -71.00 -9.91
C TYR A 47 8.15 -70.02 -8.75
N LEU A 48 9.17 -70.21 -7.91
CA LEU A 48 9.46 -69.32 -6.78
C LEU A 48 9.89 -67.93 -7.28
N VAL A 49 10.74 -67.86 -8.29
CA VAL A 49 11.15 -66.60 -8.91
C VAL A 49 9.95 -65.93 -9.63
N ALA A 50 9.14 -66.72 -10.36
CA ALA A 50 7.96 -66.18 -11.03
C ALA A 50 6.91 -65.62 -10.03
N THR A 51 6.68 -66.32 -8.90
CA THR A 51 5.76 -65.85 -7.85
C THR A 51 6.32 -64.65 -7.11
N ALA A 52 7.63 -64.60 -6.85
CA ALA A 52 8.29 -63.42 -6.26
C ALA A 52 8.18 -62.19 -7.18
N LEU A 53 8.43 -62.38 -8.49
CA LEU A 53 8.28 -61.31 -9.48
C LEU A 53 6.81 -60.84 -9.60
N ALA A 54 5.88 -61.79 -9.62
CA ALA A 54 4.43 -61.48 -9.65
C ALA A 54 4.00 -60.72 -8.38
N SER A 55 4.50 -61.08 -7.21
CA SER A 55 4.25 -60.40 -5.94
C SER A 55 4.81 -58.96 -5.94
N ILE A 56 5.99 -58.77 -6.47
CA ILE A 56 6.61 -57.44 -6.61
C ILE A 56 5.77 -56.55 -7.56
N VAL A 57 5.37 -57.10 -8.72
CA VAL A 57 4.51 -56.38 -9.69
C VAL A 57 3.14 -56.06 -9.06
N ALA A 58 2.58 -57.02 -8.34
CA ALA A 58 1.29 -56.84 -7.62
C ALA A 58 1.44 -55.73 -6.55
N TYR A 59 2.53 -55.73 -5.79
CA TYR A 59 2.81 -54.67 -4.79
C TYR A 59 2.82 -53.29 -5.42
N TYR A 60 3.58 -53.08 -6.51
CA TYR A 60 3.65 -51.79 -7.21
C TYR A 60 2.33 -51.42 -7.93
N ALA A 61 1.57 -52.38 -8.37
CA ALA A 61 0.28 -52.16 -9.03
C ALA A 61 -0.82 -51.77 -8.03
N LEU A 62 -0.78 -52.29 -6.80
CA LEU A 62 -1.76 -52.14 -5.76
C LEU A 62 -1.47 -50.97 -4.77
N THR A 63 -0.25 -50.47 -4.75
CA THR A 63 0.14 -49.43 -3.83
C THR A 63 0.43 -48.11 -4.57
N PHE A 64 0.13 -46.96 -3.93
CA PHE A 64 0.53 -45.65 -4.37
C PHE A 64 0.91 -44.80 -3.16
N ARG A 65 1.83 -43.87 -3.36
CA ARG A 65 2.27 -42.93 -2.36
C ARG A 65 1.72 -41.54 -2.67
N VAL A 66 1.21 -40.87 -1.63
CA VAL A 66 0.81 -39.48 -1.65
C VAL A 66 1.86 -38.69 -0.88
N ASP A 67 2.46 -37.69 -1.51
CA ASP A 67 3.46 -36.84 -0.87
C ASP A 67 2.81 -35.87 0.13
N ALA A 68 3.64 -35.22 0.97
CA ALA A 68 3.14 -34.41 2.09
C ALA A 68 2.35 -33.14 1.66
N ASP A 69 2.56 -32.68 0.46
CA ASP A 69 1.92 -31.51 -0.14
C ASP A 69 0.74 -31.86 -1.08
N GLU A 70 0.51 -33.15 -1.30
CA GLU A 70 -0.55 -33.68 -2.18
C GLU A 70 -1.72 -34.26 -1.40
N LEU A 71 -2.88 -34.30 -2.05
CA LEU A 71 -4.03 -35.07 -1.60
C LEU A 71 -4.38 -36.13 -2.64
N GLY A 72 -4.46 -37.41 -2.22
CA GLY A 72 -4.81 -38.50 -3.09
C GLY A 72 -6.33 -38.59 -3.30
N ILE A 73 -6.80 -38.40 -4.53
CA ILE A 73 -8.22 -38.63 -4.90
C ILE A 73 -8.30 -39.91 -5.68
N VAL A 74 -8.93 -40.93 -5.06
CA VAL A 74 -9.14 -42.22 -5.69
C VAL A 74 -10.51 -42.22 -6.36
N MET A 75 -10.50 -42.38 -7.68
CA MET A 75 -11.70 -42.49 -8.51
C MET A 75 -11.91 -43.96 -8.92
N ARG A 76 -13.07 -44.47 -8.69
CA ARG A 76 -13.48 -45.80 -9.17
C ARG A 76 -14.50 -45.63 -10.29
N PHE A 77 -14.13 -46.11 -11.48
CA PHE A 77 -14.96 -45.96 -12.69
C PHE A 77 -15.42 -44.50 -12.92
N GLY A 78 -14.52 -43.52 -12.67
CA GLY A 78 -14.80 -42.10 -12.87
C GLY A 78 -15.56 -41.40 -11.74
N LYS A 79 -15.95 -42.12 -10.66
CA LYS A 79 -16.58 -41.51 -9.49
C LYS A 79 -15.59 -41.41 -8.32
N VAL A 80 -15.54 -40.27 -7.65
CA VAL A 80 -14.76 -40.10 -6.42
C VAL A 80 -15.27 -41.04 -5.35
N THR A 81 -14.39 -41.88 -4.84
CA THR A 81 -14.74 -42.88 -3.82
C THR A 81 -14.07 -42.55 -2.48
N ARG A 82 -12.83 -42.11 -2.49
CA ARG A 82 -12.03 -41.82 -1.27
C ARG A 82 -11.09 -40.66 -1.49
N LEU A 83 -10.89 -39.90 -0.42
CA LEU A 83 -9.82 -38.88 -0.27
C LEU A 83 -8.78 -39.45 0.69
N GLU A 84 -7.54 -39.57 0.23
CA GLU A 84 -6.47 -40.17 1.02
C GLU A 84 -5.45 -39.12 1.43
N PRO A 85 -5.15 -39.03 2.72
CA PRO A 85 -4.12 -38.10 3.23
C PRO A 85 -2.71 -38.50 2.78
N PRO A 86 -1.69 -37.68 3.03
CA PRO A 86 -0.29 -38.07 2.77
C PRO A 86 0.07 -39.41 3.41
N GLY A 87 0.74 -40.28 2.63
CA GLY A 87 1.11 -41.61 3.09
C GLY A 87 1.11 -42.67 1.99
N LEU A 88 1.21 -43.95 2.41
CA LEU A 88 1.13 -45.11 1.53
C LEU A 88 -0.27 -45.68 1.58
N HIS A 89 -0.92 -45.77 0.43
CA HIS A 89 -2.31 -46.23 0.31
C HIS A 89 -2.45 -47.34 -0.72
N PHE A 90 -3.53 -48.12 -0.59
CA PHE A 90 -3.87 -49.18 -1.52
C PHE A 90 -4.90 -48.72 -2.56
N ARG A 91 -4.65 -49.09 -3.81
CA ARG A 91 -5.57 -48.87 -4.93
C ARG A 91 -5.82 -50.20 -5.66
N MET A 92 -6.94 -50.33 -6.33
CA MET A 92 -7.13 -51.42 -7.28
C MET A 92 -6.35 -51.11 -8.57
N PRO A 93 -5.89 -52.13 -9.27
CA PRO A 93 -5.14 -51.94 -10.51
C PRO A 93 -6.01 -51.25 -11.58
N TYR A 94 -5.34 -50.44 -12.40
CA TYR A 94 -5.98 -49.82 -13.56
C TYR A 94 -6.65 -50.92 -14.43
N PRO A 95 -7.87 -50.73 -14.95
CA PRO A 95 -8.64 -49.49 -15.07
C PRO A 95 -9.69 -49.25 -13.96
N ILE A 96 -9.68 -50.02 -12.85
CA ILE A 96 -10.71 -49.94 -11.82
C ILE A 96 -10.58 -48.65 -11.02
N ASP A 97 -9.39 -48.40 -10.46
CA ASP A 97 -9.10 -47.19 -9.69
C ASP A 97 -8.11 -46.28 -10.47
N GLU A 98 -8.46 -45.01 -10.63
CA GLU A 98 -7.62 -43.93 -11.10
C GLU A 98 -7.31 -42.98 -9.95
N VAL A 99 -6.04 -42.62 -9.78
CA VAL A 99 -5.62 -41.72 -8.69
C VAL A 99 -5.14 -40.39 -9.26
N ARG A 100 -5.77 -39.30 -8.83
CA ARG A 100 -5.31 -37.94 -9.08
C ARG A 100 -4.67 -37.38 -7.80
N ARG A 101 -3.58 -36.65 -7.94
CA ARG A 101 -2.79 -36.12 -6.81
C ARG A 101 -2.55 -34.62 -7.02
N PRO A 102 -3.56 -33.75 -6.77
CA PRO A 102 -3.36 -32.32 -6.81
C PRO A 102 -2.57 -31.85 -5.60
N ASN A 103 -1.70 -30.85 -5.81
CA ASN A 103 -0.94 -30.19 -4.75
C ASN A 103 -1.83 -29.20 -4.01
N VAL A 104 -2.29 -29.54 -2.79
CA VAL A 104 -3.20 -28.71 -1.99
C VAL A 104 -2.48 -27.70 -1.09
N THR A 105 -1.25 -28.02 -0.67
CA THR A 105 -0.49 -27.19 0.26
C THR A 105 0.30 -26.09 -0.46
N ARG A 106 0.68 -26.37 -1.71
CA ARG A 106 1.46 -25.44 -2.51
C ARG A 106 0.65 -24.19 -2.85
N GLN A 107 1.24 -23.02 -2.63
CA GLN A 107 0.70 -21.77 -3.10
C GLN A 107 0.96 -21.63 -4.60
N ASN A 108 -0.09 -21.43 -5.37
CA ASN A 108 -0.01 -21.14 -6.79
C ASN A 108 -0.06 -19.64 -7.00
N ILE A 109 0.59 -19.19 -8.07
CA ILE A 109 0.72 -17.78 -8.41
C ILE A 109 0.17 -17.59 -9.81
N ILE A 110 -0.71 -16.60 -9.97
CA ILE A 110 -1.21 -16.16 -11.28
C ILE A 110 -0.83 -14.70 -11.47
N GLU A 111 -0.12 -14.41 -12.55
CA GLU A 111 0.24 -13.07 -12.98
C GLU A 111 -0.79 -12.56 -13.99
N VAL A 112 -1.32 -11.35 -13.76
CA VAL A 112 -2.26 -10.67 -14.65
C VAL A 112 -1.64 -9.35 -15.13
N GLY A 113 -1.72 -9.11 -16.44
CA GLY A 113 -1.12 -7.95 -17.11
C GLY A 113 0.38 -8.09 -17.41
N MET A 114 1.02 -9.11 -16.89
CA MET A 114 2.44 -9.39 -17.16
C MET A 114 2.71 -10.88 -17.23
N ARG A 115 3.89 -11.23 -17.80
CA ARG A 115 4.40 -12.59 -17.84
C ARG A 115 5.88 -12.56 -17.54
N THR A 116 6.26 -13.24 -16.46
CA THR A 116 7.66 -13.41 -16.08
C THR A 116 8.20 -14.67 -16.74
N GLY A 117 8.99 -14.51 -17.81
CA GLY A 117 9.64 -15.61 -18.52
C GLY A 117 10.97 -16.00 -17.87
N ALA A 118 11.26 -17.30 -17.76
CA ALA A 118 12.56 -17.78 -17.29
C ALA A 118 13.68 -17.34 -18.27
N GLY A 119 14.35 -16.22 -17.98
CA GLY A 119 15.50 -15.71 -18.73
C GLY A 119 15.21 -14.59 -19.76
N ALA A 120 13.97 -14.18 -19.96
CA ALA A 120 13.60 -13.20 -21.01
C ALA A 120 13.10 -11.84 -20.48
N GLY A 121 13.17 -11.60 -19.18
CA GLY A 121 12.61 -10.37 -18.59
C GLY A 121 11.09 -10.42 -18.42
N VAL A 122 10.51 -9.31 -17.97
CA VAL A 122 9.06 -9.15 -17.80
C VAL A 122 8.45 -8.65 -19.12
N SER A 123 7.51 -9.42 -19.65
CA SER A 123 6.70 -9.02 -20.82
C SER A 123 5.33 -8.55 -20.34
N TYR A 124 4.91 -7.36 -20.76
CA TYR A 124 3.60 -6.78 -20.40
C TYR A 124 2.54 -7.14 -21.45
N VAL A 125 1.37 -7.59 -21.00
CA VAL A 125 0.21 -7.95 -21.82
C VAL A 125 -0.84 -6.87 -21.63
N ARG A 126 -0.87 -5.91 -22.56
CA ARG A 126 -1.72 -4.71 -22.46
C ARG A 126 -3.22 -5.02 -22.40
N ASP A 127 -3.66 -6.04 -23.15
CA ASP A 127 -5.08 -6.42 -23.19
C ASP A 127 -5.62 -6.88 -21.83
N GLU A 128 -4.74 -7.38 -20.96
CA GLU A 128 -5.07 -7.84 -19.60
C GLU A 128 -4.90 -6.73 -18.56
N SER A 129 -4.00 -5.76 -18.80
CA SER A 129 -3.63 -4.75 -17.82
C SER A 129 -4.40 -3.43 -17.95
N LEU A 130 -4.91 -3.10 -19.15
CA LEU A 130 -5.64 -1.85 -19.35
C LEU A 130 -7.07 -1.94 -18.84
N MET A 131 -7.40 -1.04 -17.93
CA MET A 131 -8.72 -0.94 -17.29
C MET A 131 -9.18 0.51 -17.25
N LEU A 132 -10.50 0.72 -17.17
CA LEU A 132 -11.12 2.02 -17.01
C LEU A 132 -11.51 2.21 -15.55
N SER A 133 -11.09 3.31 -14.93
CA SER A 133 -11.48 3.68 -13.57
C SER A 133 -12.84 4.38 -13.53
N GLY A 134 -13.42 4.53 -12.33
CA GLY A 134 -14.73 5.16 -12.15
C GLY A 134 -14.79 6.64 -12.55
N ASP A 135 -13.65 7.31 -12.59
CA ASP A 135 -13.47 8.69 -13.05
C ASP A 135 -13.05 8.79 -14.53
N GLU A 136 -13.37 7.73 -15.33
CA GLU A 136 -13.16 7.67 -16.79
C GLU A 136 -11.69 7.76 -17.24
N ASN A 137 -10.76 7.44 -16.36
CA ASN A 137 -9.34 7.38 -16.70
C ASN A 137 -8.90 5.94 -17.07
N ILE A 138 -8.03 5.82 -18.05
CA ILE A 138 -7.42 4.54 -18.41
C ILE A 138 -6.20 4.32 -17.51
N VAL A 139 -6.14 3.14 -16.89
CA VAL A 139 -5.03 2.71 -16.01
C VAL A 139 -4.45 1.38 -16.49
N ASP A 140 -3.13 1.26 -16.37
CA ASP A 140 -2.37 0.03 -16.60
C ASP A 140 -2.12 -0.62 -15.22
N VAL A 141 -2.88 -1.70 -14.93
CA VAL A 141 -2.86 -2.38 -13.64
C VAL A 141 -2.24 -3.76 -13.81
N ASN A 142 -1.09 -3.95 -13.16
CA ASN A 142 -0.40 -5.24 -13.13
C ASN A 142 -0.44 -5.79 -11.70
N PHE A 143 -0.93 -7.01 -11.54
CA PHE A 143 -1.11 -7.61 -10.23
C PHE A 143 -0.87 -9.12 -10.25
N VAL A 144 -0.69 -9.67 -9.06
CA VAL A 144 -0.46 -11.09 -8.83
C VAL A 144 -1.47 -11.60 -7.82
N VAL A 145 -2.00 -12.78 -8.10
CA VAL A 145 -2.92 -13.49 -7.21
C VAL A 145 -2.23 -14.73 -6.66
N PHE A 146 -2.21 -14.82 -5.34
CA PHE A 146 -1.74 -15.98 -4.60
C PHE A 146 -2.95 -16.80 -4.16
N TRP A 147 -2.98 -18.06 -4.56
CA TRP A 147 -4.10 -18.94 -4.26
C TRP A 147 -3.65 -20.38 -4.00
N ARG A 148 -4.50 -21.14 -3.34
CA ARG A 148 -4.30 -22.58 -3.11
C ARG A 148 -5.62 -23.33 -3.19
N ILE A 149 -5.50 -24.64 -3.32
CA ILE A 149 -6.64 -25.53 -3.36
C ILE A 149 -7.16 -25.74 -1.94
N ARG A 150 -8.44 -25.40 -1.69
CA ARG A 150 -9.14 -25.68 -0.43
C ARG A 150 -9.83 -27.04 -0.45
N ASP A 151 -10.48 -27.34 -1.57
CA ASP A 151 -11.18 -28.61 -1.80
C ASP A 151 -10.76 -29.19 -3.14
N ALA A 152 -9.95 -30.25 -3.06
CA ALA A 152 -9.38 -30.88 -4.24
C ALA A 152 -10.42 -31.58 -5.12
N GLN A 153 -11.56 -32.02 -4.54
CA GLN A 153 -12.63 -32.62 -5.29
C GLN A 153 -13.35 -31.59 -6.15
N GLN A 154 -13.73 -30.45 -5.55
CA GLN A 154 -14.37 -29.36 -6.28
C GLN A 154 -13.47 -28.82 -7.37
N TYR A 155 -12.18 -28.62 -7.05
CA TYR A 155 -11.16 -28.11 -7.98
C TYR A 155 -11.02 -28.96 -9.24
N LEU A 156 -11.05 -30.28 -9.11
CA LEU A 156 -10.85 -31.21 -10.24
C LEU A 156 -12.10 -31.49 -11.06
N PHE A 157 -13.30 -31.38 -10.47
CA PHE A 157 -14.51 -31.85 -11.12
C PHE A 157 -15.52 -30.77 -11.47
N ASN A 158 -15.51 -29.64 -10.79
CA ASN A 158 -16.45 -28.55 -11.06
C ASN A 158 -15.99 -27.64 -12.19
N MET A 159 -14.67 -27.63 -12.50
CA MET A 159 -14.11 -26.75 -13.49
C MET A 159 -13.24 -27.49 -14.50
N GLN A 160 -13.35 -27.10 -15.77
CA GLN A 160 -12.57 -27.74 -16.83
C GLN A 160 -11.11 -27.27 -16.81
N ASN A 161 -10.87 -25.96 -16.65
CA ASN A 161 -9.55 -25.34 -16.64
C ASN A 161 -9.45 -24.35 -15.46
N PRO A 162 -9.22 -24.83 -14.23
CA PRO A 162 -9.30 -23.98 -13.04
C PRO A 162 -8.31 -22.82 -13.03
N GLU A 163 -7.08 -23.00 -13.55
CA GLU A 163 -6.09 -21.92 -13.62
C GLU A 163 -6.51 -20.77 -14.53
N ILE A 164 -7.07 -21.10 -15.70
CA ILE A 164 -7.58 -20.08 -16.63
C ILE A 164 -8.78 -19.37 -16.02
N THR A 165 -9.70 -20.10 -15.40
CA THR A 165 -10.87 -19.50 -14.77
C THR A 165 -10.50 -18.58 -13.60
N VAL A 166 -9.53 -18.97 -12.75
CA VAL A 166 -9.05 -18.08 -11.69
C VAL A 166 -8.48 -16.79 -12.27
N LYS A 167 -7.75 -16.89 -13.38
CA LYS A 167 -7.21 -15.70 -14.07
C LYS A 167 -8.32 -14.80 -14.60
N GLU A 168 -9.31 -15.35 -15.28
CA GLU A 168 -10.46 -14.61 -15.82
C GLU A 168 -11.29 -13.96 -14.70
N VAL A 169 -11.50 -14.67 -13.58
CA VAL A 169 -12.16 -14.13 -12.40
C VAL A 169 -11.34 -13.00 -11.78
N ALA A 170 -10.02 -13.17 -11.70
CA ALA A 170 -9.12 -12.14 -11.18
C ALA A 170 -9.16 -10.86 -12.02
N GLU A 171 -9.11 -11.00 -13.34
CA GLU A 171 -9.20 -9.89 -14.27
C GLU A 171 -10.56 -9.19 -14.19
N SER A 172 -11.64 -9.95 -14.14
CA SER A 172 -13.00 -9.41 -14.01
C SER A 172 -13.23 -8.69 -12.68
N ALA A 173 -12.81 -9.31 -11.57
CA ALA A 173 -12.93 -8.71 -10.24
C ALA A 173 -12.09 -7.42 -10.09
N MET A 174 -10.87 -7.42 -10.65
CA MET A 174 -10.05 -6.22 -10.64
C MET A 174 -10.69 -5.11 -11.48
N ARG A 175 -11.19 -5.44 -12.68
CA ARG A 175 -11.87 -4.48 -13.56
C ARG A 175 -13.11 -3.90 -12.90
N GLU A 176 -13.88 -4.69 -12.17
CA GLU A 176 -15.05 -4.22 -11.42
C GLU A 176 -14.66 -3.26 -10.28
N VAL A 177 -13.69 -3.63 -9.46
CA VAL A 177 -13.25 -2.79 -8.32
C VAL A 177 -12.61 -1.49 -8.80
N VAL A 178 -11.77 -1.54 -9.85
CA VAL A 178 -11.16 -0.36 -10.45
C VAL A 178 -12.21 0.53 -11.10
N GLY A 179 -13.19 -0.05 -11.81
CA GLY A 179 -14.30 0.69 -12.44
C GLY A 179 -15.24 1.39 -11.45
N GLN A 180 -15.25 0.97 -10.19
CA GLN A 180 -16.02 1.62 -9.12
C GLN A 180 -15.20 2.60 -8.28
N SER A 181 -13.90 2.72 -8.54
CA SER A 181 -12.96 3.53 -7.76
C SER A 181 -12.35 4.64 -8.61
N ASP A 182 -12.08 5.80 -7.99
CA ASP A 182 -11.30 6.85 -8.60
C ASP A 182 -9.83 6.44 -8.72
N ILE A 183 -9.12 6.99 -9.71
CA ILE A 183 -7.71 6.67 -9.97
C ILE A 183 -6.78 7.10 -8.82
N GLN A 184 -7.02 8.26 -8.21
CA GLN A 184 -6.17 8.87 -7.19
C GLN A 184 -5.94 7.97 -5.95
N PRO A 185 -6.96 7.42 -5.29
CA PRO A 185 -6.79 6.48 -4.18
C PRO A 185 -5.98 5.24 -4.55
N ILE A 186 -6.17 4.71 -5.77
CA ILE A 186 -5.47 3.51 -6.24
C ILE A 186 -3.97 3.79 -6.43
N LEU A 187 -3.61 4.98 -6.94
CA LEU A 187 -2.22 5.38 -7.15
C LEU A 187 -1.47 5.69 -5.85
N THR A 188 -2.13 6.28 -4.84
CA THR A 188 -1.44 6.93 -3.71
C THR A 188 -1.49 6.17 -2.39
N GLY A 189 -2.61 5.66 -1.95
CA GLY A 189 -2.68 5.15 -0.57
C GLY A 189 -3.69 4.05 -0.28
N ALA A 190 -4.67 3.86 -1.15
CA ALA A 190 -5.73 2.87 -0.91
C ALA A 190 -5.44 1.50 -1.55
N ARG A 191 -4.19 1.22 -1.96
CA ARG A 191 -3.81 -0.06 -2.59
C ARG A 191 -4.28 -1.25 -1.78
N GLN A 192 -4.02 -1.26 -0.49
CA GLN A 192 -4.41 -2.35 0.40
C GLN A 192 -5.94 -2.55 0.45
N LYS A 193 -6.70 -1.45 0.44
CA LYS A 193 -8.17 -1.52 0.40
C LYS A 193 -8.66 -2.12 -0.92
N THR A 194 -8.07 -1.73 -2.03
CA THR A 194 -8.36 -2.28 -3.36
C THR A 194 -8.00 -3.76 -3.44
N GLU A 195 -6.82 -4.15 -2.95
CA GLU A 195 -6.39 -5.56 -2.88
C GLU A 195 -7.37 -6.42 -2.08
N GLN A 196 -7.82 -5.94 -0.92
CA GLN A 196 -8.81 -6.65 -0.09
C GLN A 196 -10.18 -6.73 -0.75
N ALA A 197 -10.64 -5.66 -1.41
CA ALA A 197 -11.91 -5.67 -2.12
C ALA A 197 -11.90 -6.69 -3.27
N VAL A 198 -10.82 -6.70 -4.07
CA VAL A 198 -10.64 -7.69 -5.15
C VAL A 198 -10.57 -9.10 -4.59
N GLN A 199 -9.80 -9.32 -3.52
CA GLN A 199 -9.69 -10.63 -2.87
C GLN A 199 -11.05 -11.14 -2.42
N THR A 200 -11.87 -10.30 -1.79
CA THR A 200 -13.20 -10.67 -1.31
C THR A 200 -14.12 -10.99 -2.49
N LEU A 201 -14.17 -10.14 -3.49
CA LEU A 201 -14.99 -10.34 -4.68
C LEU A 201 -14.60 -11.63 -5.44
N MET A 202 -13.30 -11.85 -5.63
CA MET A 202 -12.79 -13.08 -6.23
C MET A 202 -13.22 -14.33 -5.44
N GLN A 203 -13.08 -14.28 -4.11
CA GLN A 203 -13.45 -15.41 -3.26
C GLN A 203 -14.94 -15.72 -3.37
N ASP A 204 -15.79 -14.68 -3.35
CA ASP A 204 -17.25 -14.83 -3.47
C ASP A 204 -17.64 -15.45 -4.82
N VAL A 205 -17.03 -15.00 -5.92
CA VAL A 205 -17.28 -15.55 -7.26
C VAL A 205 -16.80 -17.00 -7.37
N LEU A 206 -15.60 -17.31 -6.88
CA LEU A 206 -15.04 -18.67 -6.91
C LEU A 206 -15.82 -19.62 -6.00
N ASP A 207 -16.33 -19.16 -4.87
CA ASP A 207 -17.19 -19.95 -3.99
C ASP A 207 -18.56 -20.18 -4.63
N HIS A 208 -19.11 -19.21 -5.36
CA HIS A 208 -20.35 -19.37 -6.11
C HIS A 208 -20.22 -20.44 -7.23
N TYR A 209 -19.07 -20.48 -7.90
CA TYR A 209 -18.77 -21.52 -8.90
C TYR A 209 -18.43 -22.88 -8.27
N GLY A 210 -18.27 -22.95 -6.96
CA GLY A 210 -17.84 -24.17 -6.28
C GLY A 210 -16.45 -24.60 -6.73
N ALA A 211 -15.56 -23.65 -6.96
CA ALA A 211 -14.21 -23.90 -7.51
C ALA A 211 -13.30 -24.67 -6.56
N GLY A 212 -13.61 -24.71 -5.27
CA GLY A 212 -12.77 -25.35 -4.26
C GLY A 212 -11.40 -24.67 -4.07
N ILE A 213 -11.32 -23.37 -4.41
CA ILE A 213 -10.10 -22.55 -4.38
C ILE A 213 -10.21 -21.53 -3.25
N ARG A 214 -9.08 -21.25 -2.62
CA ARG A 214 -8.94 -20.17 -1.65
C ARG A 214 -7.95 -19.14 -2.19
N VAL A 215 -8.37 -17.90 -2.24
CA VAL A 215 -7.52 -16.75 -2.55
C VAL A 215 -6.84 -16.30 -1.27
N ASP A 216 -5.53 -16.45 -1.19
CA ASP A 216 -4.77 -16.07 0.00
C ASP A 216 -4.49 -14.57 0.02
N GLN A 217 -4.07 -14.03 -1.13
CA GLN A 217 -3.71 -12.62 -1.26
C GLN A 217 -3.79 -12.18 -2.73
N VAL A 218 -4.20 -10.94 -2.93
CA VAL A 218 -4.02 -10.22 -4.19
C VAL A 218 -3.01 -9.11 -3.93
N GLN A 219 -2.04 -8.96 -4.80
CA GLN A 219 -0.98 -7.96 -4.67
C GLN A 219 -0.88 -7.12 -5.94
N LEU A 220 -1.07 -5.82 -5.81
CA LEU A 220 -0.85 -4.83 -6.88
C LEU A 220 0.65 -4.56 -6.99
N LEU A 221 1.23 -4.83 -8.16
CA LEU A 221 2.64 -4.57 -8.43
C LEU A 221 2.86 -3.18 -9.01
N LYS A 222 2.15 -2.87 -10.07
CA LYS A 222 2.27 -1.64 -10.82
C LYS A 222 0.88 -1.12 -11.17
N VAL A 223 0.65 0.15 -10.89
CA VAL A 223 -0.54 0.88 -11.31
C VAL A 223 -0.08 2.22 -11.83
N ASP A 224 -0.16 2.41 -13.13
CA ASP A 224 0.27 3.65 -13.78
C ASP A 224 -0.74 4.05 -14.87
N PRO A 225 -0.86 5.32 -15.18
CA PRO A 225 -1.54 5.75 -16.39
C PRO A 225 -0.74 5.32 -17.63
N PRO A 226 -1.37 5.13 -18.80
CA PRO A 226 -0.68 4.81 -20.03
C PRO A 226 0.45 5.80 -20.35
N THR A 227 1.55 5.31 -20.90
CA THR A 227 2.75 6.12 -21.18
C THR A 227 2.48 7.38 -22.00
N GLN A 228 1.45 7.37 -22.81
CA GLN A 228 1.07 8.49 -23.69
C GLN A 228 0.51 9.70 -22.92
N VAL A 229 -0.03 9.49 -21.71
CA VAL A 229 -0.69 10.53 -20.90
C VAL A 229 0.03 10.81 -19.59
N ILE A 230 1.17 10.18 -19.33
CA ILE A 230 1.94 10.32 -18.06
C ILE A 230 2.28 11.79 -17.79
N ASP A 231 2.71 12.54 -18.78
CA ASP A 231 3.13 13.93 -18.59
C ASP A 231 1.92 14.82 -18.27
N ALA A 232 0.79 14.61 -18.93
CA ALA A 232 -0.45 15.33 -18.61
C ALA A 232 -0.96 15.00 -17.18
N PHE A 233 -0.84 13.75 -16.77
CA PHE A 233 -1.16 13.34 -15.37
C PHE A 233 -0.25 14.01 -14.35
N ARG A 234 1.05 14.11 -14.62
CA ARG A 234 2.01 14.80 -13.76
C ARG A 234 1.68 16.29 -13.63
N ASP A 235 1.28 16.93 -14.70
CA ASP A 235 0.86 18.33 -14.69
C ASP A 235 -0.38 18.55 -13.86
N VAL A 236 -1.39 17.66 -13.95
CA VAL A 236 -2.59 17.70 -13.10
C VAL A 236 -2.24 17.49 -11.63
N GLN A 237 -1.35 16.53 -11.34
CA GLN A 237 -0.87 16.29 -9.98
C GLN A 237 -0.11 17.50 -9.41
N ALA A 238 0.76 18.12 -10.19
CA ALA A 238 1.48 19.32 -9.81
C ALA A 238 0.50 20.47 -9.53
N ALA A 239 -0.49 20.69 -10.41
CA ALA A 239 -1.51 21.71 -10.22
C ALA A 239 -2.38 21.45 -8.97
N ALA A 240 -2.74 20.19 -8.69
CA ALA A 240 -3.47 19.82 -7.48
C ALA A 240 -2.65 20.10 -6.21
N ALA A 241 -1.36 19.74 -6.21
CA ALA A 241 -0.44 20.02 -5.11
C ALA A 241 -0.22 21.52 -4.90
N ASP A 242 -0.09 22.30 -5.98
CA ASP A 242 0.03 23.76 -5.92
C ASP A 242 -1.24 24.41 -5.36
N LYS A 243 -2.41 23.94 -5.77
CA LYS A 243 -3.70 24.38 -5.19
C LYS A 243 -3.75 24.14 -3.69
N GLU A 244 -3.39 22.94 -3.24
CA GLU A 244 -3.38 22.59 -1.82
C GLU A 244 -2.35 23.44 -1.05
N ARG A 245 -1.16 23.64 -1.60
CA ARG A 245 -0.13 24.51 -1.02
C ARG A 245 -0.64 25.93 -0.84
N LEU A 246 -1.24 26.54 -1.89
CA LEU A 246 -1.80 27.87 -1.82
C LEU A 246 -2.94 27.99 -0.80
N GLN A 247 -3.80 26.98 -0.72
CA GLN A 247 -4.86 26.93 0.30
C GLN A 247 -4.29 26.87 1.72
N ASN A 248 -3.27 26.04 1.94
CA ASN A 248 -2.59 25.91 3.24
C ASN A 248 -1.85 27.19 3.62
N GLU A 249 -1.18 27.84 2.67
CA GLU A 249 -0.53 29.14 2.87
C GLU A 249 -1.56 30.21 3.23
N ALA A 250 -2.67 30.30 2.50
CA ALA A 250 -3.75 31.25 2.79
C ALA A 250 -4.39 30.99 4.15
N ALA A 251 -4.67 29.73 4.50
CA ALA A 251 -5.19 29.35 5.81
C ALA A 251 -4.23 29.71 6.94
N SER A 252 -2.93 29.43 6.76
CA SER A 252 -1.89 29.79 7.71
C SER A 252 -1.78 31.31 7.89
N TYR A 253 -1.80 32.05 6.78
CA TYR A 253 -1.81 33.52 6.81
C TYR A 253 -3.02 34.06 7.57
N ALA A 254 -4.22 33.59 7.26
CA ALA A 254 -5.44 33.99 7.96
C ALA A 254 -5.40 33.66 9.46
N SER A 255 -4.89 32.47 9.81
CA SER A 255 -4.75 32.02 11.20
C SER A 255 -3.75 32.85 12.01
N ARG A 256 -2.80 33.51 11.36
CA ARG A 256 -1.86 34.42 12.01
C ARG A 256 -2.40 35.85 12.09
N ILE A 257 -2.81 36.42 10.97
CA ILE A 257 -3.17 37.84 10.88
C ILE A 257 -4.47 38.17 11.64
N ILE A 258 -5.48 37.30 11.59
CA ILE A 258 -6.75 37.57 12.27
C ILE A 258 -6.60 37.64 13.80
N PRO A 259 -5.94 36.68 14.48
CA PRO A 259 -5.73 36.78 15.92
C PRO A 259 -4.80 37.93 16.31
N GLU A 260 -3.75 38.20 15.53
CA GLU A 260 -2.84 39.34 15.73
C GLU A 260 -3.63 40.67 15.70
N ALA A 261 -4.38 40.93 14.65
CA ALA A 261 -5.19 42.13 14.54
C ALA A 261 -6.26 42.26 15.64
N ARG A 262 -6.85 41.13 16.08
CA ARG A 262 -7.77 41.14 17.23
C ARG A 262 -7.04 41.44 18.53
N GLY A 263 -5.84 40.91 18.72
CA GLY A 263 -5.00 41.19 19.87
C GLY A 263 -4.61 42.66 19.95
N ASP A 264 -4.17 43.23 18.85
CA ASP A 264 -3.83 44.66 18.75
C ASP A 264 -5.04 45.58 19.04
N ALA A 265 -6.19 45.26 18.45
CA ALA A 265 -7.42 45.99 18.70
C ALA A 265 -7.84 45.93 20.18
N GLU A 266 -7.78 44.75 20.79
CA GLU A 266 -8.11 44.61 22.23
C GLU A 266 -7.09 45.35 23.10
N GLN A 267 -5.79 45.29 22.77
CA GLN A 267 -4.76 46.05 23.47
C GLN A 267 -5.04 47.57 23.45
N ILE A 268 -5.39 48.10 22.27
CA ILE A 268 -5.76 49.51 22.12
C ILE A 268 -6.99 49.84 22.95
N LEU A 269 -8.04 48.99 22.92
CA LEU A 269 -9.24 49.17 23.72
C LEU A 269 -8.98 49.15 25.23
N GLN A 270 -8.16 48.19 25.70
CA GLN A 270 -7.81 48.07 27.11
C GLN A 270 -6.94 49.27 27.58
N SER A 271 -5.99 49.71 26.76
CA SER A 271 -5.17 50.90 27.08
C SER A 271 -6.01 52.17 27.14
N ALA A 272 -6.95 52.36 26.22
CA ALA A 272 -7.89 53.47 26.23
C ALA A 272 -8.85 53.45 27.45
N ARG A 273 -9.33 52.25 27.83
CA ARG A 273 -10.13 52.09 29.06
C ARG A 273 -9.33 52.41 30.30
N GLY A 274 -8.10 51.90 30.40
CA GLY A 274 -7.18 52.18 31.51
C GLY A 274 -6.87 53.67 31.62
N TYR A 275 -6.57 54.35 30.49
CA TYR A 275 -6.38 55.80 30.48
C TYR A 275 -7.62 56.57 30.94
N ARG A 276 -8.82 56.19 30.47
CA ARG A 276 -10.06 56.81 30.94
C ARG A 276 -10.26 56.64 32.43
N GLU A 277 -10.09 55.43 32.97
CA GLU A 277 -10.25 55.15 34.39
C GLU A 277 -9.21 55.92 35.24
N GLN A 278 -7.97 55.97 34.79
CA GLN A 278 -6.89 56.74 35.42
C GLN A 278 -7.26 58.25 35.45
N SER A 279 -7.68 58.80 34.29
CA SER A 279 -8.06 60.20 34.21
C SER A 279 -9.26 60.57 35.11
N VAL A 280 -10.26 59.72 35.14
CA VAL A 280 -11.43 59.89 36.02
C VAL A 280 -11.03 59.75 37.50
N ALA A 281 -10.22 58.76 37.87
CA ALA A 281 -9.74 58.57 39.24
C ALA A 281 -8.86 59.72 39.72
N GLU A 282 -7.98 60.23 38.83
CA GLU A 282 -7.12 61.35 39.11
C GLU A 282 -7.95 62.66 39.32
N ALA A 283 -8.89 62.94 38.41
CA ALA A 283 -9.78 64.10 38.55
C ALA A 283 -10.66 64.01 39.81
N THR A 284 -11.19 62.82 40.12
CA THR A 284 -11.94 62.58 41.37
C THR A 284 -11.07 62.75 42.59
N GLY A 285 -9.86 62.21 42.56
CA GLY A 285 -8.88 62.36 43.66
C GLY A 285 -8.47 63.82 43.90
N GLN A 286 -8.21 64.56 42.82
CA GLN A 286 -7.89 66.01 42.89
C GLN A 286 -9.07 66.80 43.45
N SER A 287 -10.29 66.51 42.98
CA SER A 287 -11.51 67.14 43.49
C SER A 287 -11.74 66.88 44.96
N ALA A 288 -11.62 65.62 45.40
CA ALA A 288 -11.75 65.24 46.79
C ALA A 288 -10.69 65.86 47.67
N ARG A 289 -9.45 65.94 47.21
CA ARG A 289 -8.34 66.64 47.91
C ARG A 289 -8.65 68.12 48.02
N PHE A 290 -9.09 68.75 46.94
CA PHE A 290 -9.46 70.17 46.97
C PHE A 290 -10.58 70.44 47.99
N LEU A 291 -11.63 69.67 48.01
CA LEU A 291 -12.69 69.83 48.96
C LEU A 291 -12.22 69.72 50.43
N LYS A 292 -11.37 68.74 50.75
CA LYS A 292 -10.80 68.56 52.08
C LYS A 292 -9.91 69.76 52.47
N ILE A 293 -9.05 70.26 51.55
CA ILE A 293 -8.23 71.42 51.80
C ILE A 293 -9.12 72.65 52.00
N TYR A 294 -10.21 72.81 51.25
CA TYR A 294 -11.12 73.90 51.34
C TYR A 294 -11.91 73.90 52.68
N GLU A 295 -12.27 72.74 53.20
CA GLU A 295 -12.90 72.59 54.51
C GLU A 295 -11.95 73.06 55.65
N GLU A 296 -10.68 72.67 55.57
CA GLU A 296 -9.65 73.08 56.55
C GLU A 296 -9.30 74.60 56.39
N TYR A 297 -9.30 75.09 55.15
CA TYR A 297 -9.11 76.52 54.89
C TYR A 297 -10.21 77.35 55.54
N LYS A 298 -11.47 76.92 55.51
CA LYS A 298 -12.56 77.62 56.17
C LYS A 298 -12.37 77.77 57.67
N LYS A 299 -11.72 76.81 58.32
CA LYS A 299 -11.48 76.81 59.80
C LYS A 299 -10.31 77.77 60.19
N ALA A 300 -9.23 77.77 59.38
CA ALA A 300 -8.04 78.57 59.70
C ALA A 300 -7.36 79.08 58.40
N PRO A 301 -7.80 80.20 57.79
CA PRO A 301 -7.36 80.67 56.47
C PRO A 301 -5.85 81.00 56.38
N GLU A 302 -5.33 81.68 57.37
CA GLU A 302 -3.96 82.17 57.40
C GLU A 302 -2.94 80.98 57.50
N VAL A 303 -3.20 80.02 58.35
CA VAL A 303 -2.30 78.90 58.59
C VAL A 303 -2.29 77.98 57.37
N THR A 304 -3.50 77.70 56.81
CA THR A 304 -3.63 76.85 55.63
C THR A 304 -2.95 77.40 54.40
N ARG A 305 -3.04 78.75 54.17
CA ARG A 305 -2.36 79.41 53.05
C ARG A 305 -0.81 79.32 53.17
N LYS A 306 -0.33 79.51 54.37
CA LYS A 306 1.12 79.39 54.64
C LYS A 306 1.65 77.99 54.47
N ARG A 307 0.89 76.98 54.91
CA ARG A 307 1.23 75.58 54.69
C ARG A 307 1.22 75.22 53.22
N MET A 308 0.21 75.56 52.46
CA MET A 308 0.10 75.28 51.03
C MET A 308 1.27 75.94 50.24
N TYR A 309 1.60 77.16 50.60
CA TYR A 309 2.74 77.83 49.98
C TYR A 309 4.06 77.08 50.25
N LEU A 310 4.33 76.68 51.50
CA LEU A 310 5.54 75.92 51.85
C LEU A 310 5.57 74.56 51.16
N GLU A 311 4.44 73.78 51.08
CA GLU A 311 4.36 72.52 50.35
C GLU A 311 4.58 72.72 48.85
N THR A 312 4.07 73.77 48.26
CA THR A 312 4.33 74.07 46.83
C THR A 312 5.77 74.41 46.58
N MET A 313 6.39 75.21 47.43
CA MET A 313 7.81 75.60 47.34
C MET A 313 8.74 74.37 47.55
N GLU A 314 8.39 73.48 48.48
CA GLU A 314 9.08 72.20 48.72
C GLU A 314 9.04 71.32 47.48
N ARG A 315 7.88 71.19 46.84
CA ARG A 315 7.73 70.42 45.59
C ARG A 315 8.50 70.99 44.44
N ILE A 316 8.49 72.28 44.24
CA ILE A 316 9.27 72.92 43.16
C ILE A 316 10.74 72.78 43.45
N MET A 317 11.16 73.00 44.72
CA MET A 317 12.53 72.93 45.11
C MET A 317 13.07 71.48 45.13
N SER A 318 12.21 70.41 45.36
CA SER A 318 12.65 68.98 45.37
C SER A 318 13.04 68.53 43.97
N GLY A 319 12.45 69.08 42.89
CA GLY A 319 12.73 68.71 41.50
C GLY A 319 13.79 69.54 40.77
N THR A 320 14.41 70.53 41.46
CA THR A 320 15.35 71.44 40.84
C THR A 320 16.74 71.23 41.42
N ASP A 321 17.77 71.19 40.61
CA ASP A 321 19.18 71.17 41.01
C ASP A 321 19.49 72.48 41.77
N LYS A 322 19.95 72.33 43.02
CA LYS A 322 20.22 73.50 43.89
C LYS A 322 21.68 73.75 43.99
N ILE A 323 22.06 74.97 43.70
CA ILE A 323 23.41 75.44 43.94
C ILE A 323 23.31 76.46 45.06
N ILE A 324 23.83 76.11 46.25
CA ILE A 324 23.94 77.03 47.41
C ILE A 324 25.27 77.74 47.32
N VAL A 325 25.24 79.05 47.08
CA VAL A 325 26.45 79.93 47.06
C VAL A 325 26.56 80.65 48.39
N ASP A 326 27.51 80.26 49.23
CA ASP A 326 27.78 80.93 50.48
C ASP A 326 28.81 82.11 50.21
N THR A 327 28.28 83.31 50.11
CA THR A 327 29.13 84.54 49.92
C THR A 327 29.43 85.16 51.26
N LYS A 328 30.47 84.65 51.94
CA LYS A 328 31.11 85.38 53.04
C LYS A 328 32.22 86.31 52.44
N SER A 329 31.85 87.50 52.13
CA SER A 329 32.69 88.70 51.76
C SER A 329 32.52 89.13 50.30
N GLY A 330 32.14 90.30 50.11
CA GLY A 330 31.95 91.27 49.03
C GLY A 330 32.73 91.20 47.75
N GLN A 331 33.01 90.01 47.19
CA GLN A 331 33.52 89.86 45.82
C GLN A 331 32.51 89.13 44.99
N GLY A 332 32.05 89.82 43.95
CA GLY A 332 31.05 89.27 43.07
C GLY A 332 31.48 87.97 42.41
N VAL A 333 30.76 86.85 42.77
CA VAL A 333 30.89 85.57 42.08
C VAL A 333 30.05 85.62 40.80
N ILE A 334 30.71 85.55 39.64
CA ILE A 334 30.04 85.37 38.38
C ILE A 334 29.53 83.91 38.33
N PRO A 335 28.24 83.67 38.34
CA PRO A 335 27.74 82.29 38.29
C PRO A 335 28.06 81.73 36.90
N TYR A 336 29.11 80.94 36.82
CA TYR A 336 29.35 80.07 35.64
C TYR A 336 28.43 78.83 35.77
N LEU A 337 27.32 78.84 35.02
CA LEU A 337 26.44 77.70 34.93
C LEU A 337 26.97 76.84 33.76
N PRO A 338 27.59 75.68 34.00
CA PRO A 338 27.96 74.78 32.92
C PRO A 338 26.70 74.22 32.31
N LEU A 339 26.29 74.71 31.14
CA LEU A 339 25.27 74.10 30.34
C LEU A 339 25.80 72.73 29.93
N ARG A 340 25.24 71.68 30.51
CA ARG A 340 25.42 70.31 30.01
C ARG A 340 25.08 70.32 28.52
N PRO A 341 25.92 69.80 27.62
CA PRO A 341 25.61 69.77 26.22
C PRO A 341 24.38 68.86 26.06
N LEU A 342 23.27 69.39 25.53
CA LEU A 342 22.16 68.70 25.00
C LEU A 342 22.65 67.87 23.81
N GLY A 343 23.06 66.66 24.07
CA GLY A 343 23.51 65.85 22.96
C GLY A 343 24.02 64.50 23.39
N LYS A 344 23.10 63.54 23.40
CA LYS A 344 23.20 62.27 22.73
C LYS A 344 22.09 61.35 23.28
N ARG A 345 20.98 61.39 22.57
CA ARG A 345 20.02 60.30 22.62
C ARG A 345 20.82 59.05 22.23
N LYS A 346 21.03 58.14 23.17
CA LYS A 346 21.47 56.80 22.87
C LYS A 346 20.37 56.17 22.03
N GLU A 347 20.65 55.93 20.77
CA GLU A 347 19.98 54.93 19.98
C GLU A 347 20.39 53.59 20.58
N ASP A 348 19.55 53.02 21.42
CA ASP A 348 19.60 51.60 21.73
C ASP A 348 18.91 50.88 20.57
N GLY A 349 19.75 50.44 19.62
CA GLY A 349 19.36 49.44 18.65
C GLY A 349 19.19 48.08 19.33
N ASN A 350 18.06 47.46 19.16
CA ASN A 350 17.95 46.06 18.78
C ASN A 350 16.55 45.81 18.24
#